data_15b3409bb81da4ea27f547554add05bd
#
_entry.id   15b3409bb81da4ea27f547554add05bd
#
_cell.length_a   1.000
_cell.length_b   1.000
_cell.length_c   1.000
_cell.angle_alpha   90.00
_cell.angle_beta   90.00
_cell.angle_gamma   90.00
#
_symmetry.space_group_name_H-M   'P 1'
#
loop_
_entity.id
_entity.type
_entity.pdbx_description
1 polymer ?
#
loop_
_entity_poly.entity_id
_entity_poly.type
_entity_poly.pdbx_seq_one_letter_code
_entity_poly.pdbx_strand_id
1 'polypeptide(L)'
;MVTVEQLAARREAIAGSPDLTALARHIAARNARVLERLPLVPEVKALLSVDGGRCPDDGRALVFDPWSPDEHTCPACGRRHAGVRHHRAWAKFQHLWLAERAVELAALAALGNDPGSAAARSAEILCTYGDRYFGYPNRDNVLGPSRLFFSTYLESIWILNYLGAAALLREAGALDDATARAVHTVADEAANLIGEYDEGFSNRQTWNNAALCAIAVWFEDEDLARRAIQSETGLVAHLRGYRDDGLWYE
;
A
#
# COMPACT_ATOMS: atom_id res chain seq x y z
N MET A 1 -3.30 -10.32 12.88
CA MET A 1 -3.55 -8.92 13.25
C MET A 1 -2.71 -8.58 14.47
N VAL A 2 -2.25 -7.34 14.64
CA VAL A 2 -1.52 -6.92 15.86
C VAL A 2 -2.55 -6.70 16.96
N THR A 3 -2.35 -7.26 18.18
CA THR A 3 -3.27 -7.08 19.32
C THR A 3 -2.84 -5.92 20.22
N VAL A 4 -3.73 -5.48 21.10
CA VAL A 4 -3.45 -4.44 22.10
C VAL A 4 -2.26 -4.82 23.00
N GLU A 5 -2.18 -6.09 23.40
CA GLU A 5 -1.06 -6.60 24.21
C GLU A 5 0.26 -6.56 23.42
N GLN A 6 0.22 -6.91 22.14
CA GLN A 6 1.40 -6.81 21.29
C GLN A 6 1.85 -5.36 21.07
N LEU A 7 0.91 -4.41 20.96
CA LEU A 7 1.25 -2.99 20.89
C LEU A 7 1.87 -2.50 22.21
N ALA A 8 1.34 -2.91 23.35
CA ALA A 8 1.92 -2.57 24.66
C ALA A 8 3.36 -3.08 24.78
N ALA A 9 3.58 -4.37 24.46
CA ALA A 9 4.92 -4.96 24.48
C ALA A 9 5.90 -4.24 23.55
N ARG A 10 5.44 -3.79 22.37
CA ARG A 10 6.26 -3.02 21.43
C ARG A 10 6.60 -1.63 21.95
N ARG A 11 5.67 -0.94 22.62
CA ARG A 11 5.93 0.36 23.27
C ARG A 11 7.02 0.23 24.34
N GLU A 12 6.94 -0.82 25.18
CA GLU A 12 7.97 -1.12 26.19
C GLU A 12 9.33 -1.41 25.55
N ALA A 13 9.34 -2.24 24.49
CA ALA A 13 10.58 -2.56 23.76
C ALA A 13 11.22 -1.30 23.16
N ILE A 14 10.43 -0.38 22.58
CA ILE A 14 10.92 0.89 22.05
C ILE A 14 11.51 1.76 23.17
N ALA A 15 10.81 1.88 24.31
CA ALA A 15 11.29 2.67 25.44
C ALA A 15 12.58 2.10 26.04
N GLY A 16 12.76 0.78 26.02
CA GLY A 16 13.95 0.09 26.54
C GLY A 16 15.13 -0.02 25.56
N SER A 17 14.97 0.37 24.28
CA SER A 17 16.00 0.22 23.25
C SER A 17 16.33 1.55 22.57
N PRO A 18 17.59 2.03 22.69
CA PRO A 18 18.06 3.22 21.96
C PRO A 18 17.90 3.12 20.44
N ASP A 19 18.13 1.93 19.87
CA ASP A 19 18.04 1.68 18.42
C ASP A 19 16.59 1.76 17.94
N LEU A 20 15.65 1.13 18.66
CA LEU A 20 14.23 1.19 18.33
C LEU A 20 13.68 2.61 18.52
N THR A 21 14.14 3.34 19.55
CA THR A 21 13.80 4.75 19.74
C THR A 21 14.35 5.62 18.59
N ALA A 22 15.56 5.35 18.10
CA ALA A 22 16.13 6.04 16.96
C ALA A 22 15.34 5.74 15.67
N LEU A 23 14.92 4.48 15.45
CA LEU A 23 14.08 4.08 14.34
C LEU A 23 12.73 4.81 14.38
N ALA A 24 12.06 4.83 15.52
CA ALA A 24 10.79 5.54 15.69
C ALA A 24 10.92 7.05 15.37
N ARG A 25 11.99 7.68 15.85
CA ARG A 25 12.31 9.09 15.51
C ARG A 25 12.59 9.29 14.02
N HIS A 26 13.28 8.35 13.37
CA HIS A 26 13.51 8.40 11.93
C HIS A 26 12.20 8.32 11.14
N ILE A 27 11.29 7.43 11.53
CA ILE A 27 9.96 7.31 10.92
C ILE A 27 9.16 8.62 11.12
N ALA A 28 9.18 9.19 12.33
CA ALA A 28 8.51 10.45 12.60
C ALA A 28 9.08 11.60 11.74
N ALA A 29 10.41 11.74 11.67
CA ALA A 29 11.07 12.75 10.85
C ALA A 29 10.73 12.62 9.34
N ARG A 30 10.68 11.41 8.83
CA ARG A 30 10.30 11.11 7.44
C ARG A 30 8.86 11.53 7.12
N ASN A 31 7.98 11.50 8.11
CA ASN A 31 6.57 11.87 7.96
C ASN A 31 6.26 13.34 8.35
N ALA A 32 7.23 14.10 8.83
CA ALA A 32 7.00 15.46 9.33
C ALA A 32 6.26 16.36 8.32
N ARG A 33 6.70 16.34 7.05
CA ARG A 33 6.06 17.12 5.98
C ARG A 33 4.64 16.63 5.64
N VAL A 34 4.38 15.32 5.77
CA VAL A 34 3.03 14.76 5.57
C VAL A 34 2.10 15.17 6.70
N LEU A 35 2.61 15.27 7.94
CA LEU A 35 1.85 15.78 9.07
C LEU A 35 1.46 17.26 8.88
N GLU A 36 2.35 18.08 8.31
CA GLU A 36 2.05 19.48 8.01
C GLU A 36 0.99 19.63 6.91
N ARG A 37 1.11 18.87 5.83
CA ARG A 37 0.16 18.88 4.71
C ARG A 37 0.12 17.55 3.99
N LEU A 38 -1.07 17.15 3.55
CA LEU A 38 -1.21 16.00 2.67
C LEU A 38 -0.70 16.35 1.26
N PRO A 39 0.19 15.55 0.65
CA PRO A 39 0.53 15.70 -0.75
C PRO A 39 -0.64 15.25 -1.65
N LEU A 40 -0.55 15.58 -2.93
CA LEU A 40 -1.60 15.21 -3.88
C LEU A 40 -1.86 13.69 -3.87
N VAL A 41 -3.10 13.31 -3.60
CA VAL A 41 -3.62 11.98 -3.93
C VAL A 41 -3.96 12.00 -5.41
N PRO A 42 -3.34 11.15 -6.26
CA PRO A 42 -3.60 11.20 -7.70
C PRO A 42 -5.08 10.98 -8.01
N GLU A 43 -5.61 11.71 -8.99
CA GLU A 43 -6.98 11.52 -9.49
C GLU A 43 -7.02 10.62 -10.73
N VAL A 44 -5.88 10.08 -11.10
CA VAL A 44 -5.70 9.27 -12.30
C VAL A 44 -5.18 7.88 -11.94
N LYS A 45 -5.64 6.91 -12.69
CA LYS A 45 -5.11 5.56 -12.64
C LYS A 45 -3.66 5.53 -13.13
N ALA A 46 -2.81 4.82 -12.42
CA ALA A 46 -1.42 4.58 -12.80
C ALA A 46 -1.31 3.75 -14.08
N LEU A 47 -0.35 4.11 -14.93
CA LEU A 47 0.03 3.31 -16.10
C LEU A 47 1.35 2.58 -15.87
N LEU A 48 1.62 1.60 -16.73
CA LEU A 48 2.90 0.90 -16.77
C LEU A 48 4.03 1.92 -16.97
N SER A 49 4.99 1.92 -16.06
CA SER A 49 5.97 3.00 -15.93
C SER A 49 7.06 3.03 -17.01
N VAL A 50 7.15 1.98 -17.86
CA VAL A 50 8.16 1.92 -18.93
C VAL A 50 8.04 3.07 -19.93
N ASP A 51 6.83 3.55 -20.18
CA ASP A 51 6.59 4.59 -21.18
C ASP A 51 6.65 6.02 -20.61
N GLY A 52 6.24 6.22 -19.37
CA GLY A 52 6.13 7.55 -18.75
C GLY A 52 7.13 7.81 -17.64
N GLY A 53 7.67 6.76 -17.01
CA GLY A 53 8.59 6.86 -15.89
C GLY A 53 10.07 6.95 -16.29
N ARG A 54 10.36 7.08 -17.58
CA ARG A 54 11.74 7.17 -18.12
C ARG A 54 11.94 8.44 -18.93
N CYS A 55 13.18 8.95 -18.87
CA CYS A 55 13.63 10.05 -19.71
C CYS A 55 13.63 9.62 -21.19
N PRO A 56 12.99 10.37 -22.09
CA PRO A 56 13.00 10.06 -23.52
C PRO A 56 14.37 10.12 -24.16
N ASP A 57 15.29 10.92 -23.60
CA ASP A 57 16.59 11.21 -24.21
C ASP A 57 17.65 10.16 -23.85
N ASP A 58 17.61 9.62 -22.63
CA ASP A 58 18.67 8.72 -22.13
C ASP A 58 18.15 7.41 -21.51
N GLY A 59 16.83 7.21 -21.44
CA GLY A 59 16.19 6.02 -20.93
C GLY A 59 16.28 5.83 -19.40
N ARG A 60 16.89 6.77 -18.68
CA ARG A 60 16.99 6.70 -17.21
C ARG A 60 15.63 6.89 -16.55
N ALA A 61 15.41 6.21 -15.42
CA ALA A 61 14.23 6.42 -14.61
C ALA A 61 14.21 7.88 -14.11
N LEU A 62 13.04 8.50 -14.20
CA LEU A 62 12.79 9.83 -13.66
C LEU A 62 12.75 9.78 -12.14
N VAL A 63 13.17 10.85 -11.48
CA VAL A 63 13.15 10.96 -10.03
C VAL A 63 11.70 11.02 -9.56
N PHE A 64 11.35 10.16 -8.61
CA PHE A 64 10.08 10.26 -7.91
C PHE A 64 10.20 11.29 -6.78
N ASP A 65 9.39 12.33 -6.87
CA ASP A 65 9.17 13.30 -5.79
C ASP A 65 7.67 13.34 -5.48
N PRO A 66 7.22 12.96 -4.27
CA PRO A 66 5.81 12.97 -3.91
C PRO A 66 5.19 14.37 -3.86
N TRP A 67 6.01 15.42 -3.91
CA TRP A 67 5.61 16.81 -3.84
C TRP A 67 5.63 17.52 -5.20
N SER A 68 6.06 16.82 -6.25
CA SER A 68 6.15 17.35 -7.62
C SER A 68 5.34 16.50 -8.60
N PRO A 69 4.00 16.64 -8.61
CA PRO A 69 3.13 15.82 -9.46
C PRO A 69 3.23 16.15 -10.96
N ASP A 70 3.61 17.37 -11.29
CA ASP A 70 3.51 17.91 -12.65
C ASP A 70 4.83 17.87 -13.43
N GLU A 71 5.97 17.84 -12.73
CA GLU A 71 7.30 17.85 -13.34
C GLU A 71 8.21 16.78 -12.73
N HIS A 72 8.91 16.03 -13.58
CA HIS A 72 9.75 14.91 -13.20
C HIS A 72 11.14 15.06 -13.78
N THR A 73 12.16 15.13 -12.93
CA THR A 73 13.54 15.40 -13.32
C THR A 73 14.27 14.11 -13.69
N CYS A 74 15.01 14.15 -14.80
CA CYS A 74 15.97 13.10 -15.12
C CYS A 74 17.26 13.29 -14.30
N PRO A 75 17.72 12.28 -13.54
CA PRO A 75 18.92 12.41 -12.72
C PRO A 75 20.22 12.45 -13.53
N ALA A 76 20.20 12.02 -14.80
CA ALA A 76 21.37 12.00 -15.67
C ALA A 76 21.56 13.29 -16.46
N CYS A 77 20.51 13.74 -17.18
CA CYS A 77 20.63 14.93 -18.03
C CYS A 77 20.05 16.22 -17.40
N GLY A 78 19.42 16.13 -16.23
CA GLY A 78 18.84 17.27 -15.52
C GLY A 78 17.55 17.83 -16.15
N ARG A 79 17.09 17.30 -17.29
CA ARG A 79 15.87 17.78 -17.95
C ARG A 79 14.63 17.45 -17.14
N ARG A 80 13.67 18.35 -17.20
CA ARG A 80 12.34 18.18 -16.61
C ARG A 80 11.36 17.72 -17.67
N HIS A 81 10.56 16.72 -17.32
CA HIS A 81 9.53 16.12 -18.17
C HIS A 81 8.17 16.29 -17.52
N ALA A 82 7.18 16.70 -18.30
CA ALA A 82 5.82 16.95 -17.88
C ALA A 82 4.82 16.27 -18.82
N GLY A 83 3.54 16.30 -18.44
CA GLY A 83 2.45 15.79 -19.25
C GLY A 83 1.86 14.48 -18.74
N VAL A 84 0.67 14.14 -19.29
CA VAL A 84 -0.21 13.08 -18.78
C VAL A 84 0.49 11.72 -18.60
N ARG A 85 1.32 11.32 -19.57
CA ARG A 85 2.01 10.02 -19.48
C ARG A 85 3.00 9.96 -18.30
N HIS A 86 3.74 11.05 -18.05
CA HIS A 86 4.69 11.15 -16.96
C HIS A 86 3.97 11.23 -15.61
N HIS A 87 2.89 12.00 -15.55
CA HIS A 87 2.03 12.09 -14.38
C HIS A 87 1.40 10.72 -14.02
N ARG A 88 0.87 9.96 -14.98
CA ARG A 88 0.32 8.63 -14.72
C ARG A 88 1.39 7.61 -14.30
N ALA A 89 2.62 7.73 -14.78
CA ALA A 89 3.74 6.91 -14.31
C ALA A 89 4.16 7.30 -12.87
N TRP A 90 4.18 8.60 -12.56
CA TRP A 90 4.41 9.12 -11.22
C TRP A 90 3.30 8.66 -10.25
N ALA A 91 2.04 8.67 -10.68
CA ALA A 91 0.88 8.26 -9.88
C ALA A 91 1.03 6.84 -9.30
N LYS A 92 1.68 5.90 -10.02
CA LYS A 92 2.00 4.56 -9.51
C LYS A 92 2.77 4.63 -8.19
N PHE A 93 3.85 5.40 -8.19
CA PHE A 93 4.70 5.53 -7.00
C PHE A 93 4.00 6.32 -5.91
N GLN A 94 3.21 7.32 -6.28
CA GLN A 94 2.47 8.15 -5.33
C GLN A 94 1.40 7.35 -4.59
N HIS A 95 0.62 6.49 -5.27
CA HIS A 95 -0.35 5.61 -4.62
C HIS A 95 0.33 4.67 -3.61
N LEU A 96 1.41 4.00 -4.00
CA LEU A 96 2.16 3.12 -3.11
C LEU A 96 2.77 3.87 -1.93
N TRP A 97 3.40 5.01 -2.21
CA TRP A 97 4.03 5.84 -1.19
C TRP A 97 3.02 6.37 -0.16
N LEU A 98 1.83 6.81 -0.59
CA LEU A 98 0.78 7.26 0.32
C LEU A 98 0.27 6.14 1.23
N ALA A 99 0.10 4.93 0.70
CA ALA A 99 -0.29 3.79 1.50
C ALA A 99 0.77 3.44 2.57
N GLU A 100 2.06 3.49 2.21
CA GLU A 100 3.16 3.33 3.17
C GLU A 100 3.14 4.44 4.24
N ARG A 101 2.90 5.70 3.84
CA ARG A 101 2.78 6.81 4.82
C ARG A 101 1.61 6.60 5.76
N ALA A 102 0.46 6.11 5.27
CA ALA A 102 -0.68 5.80 6.11
C ALA A 102 -0.32 4.77 7.20
N VAL A 103 0.38 3.68 6.86
CA VAL A 103 0.86 2.68 7.82
C VAL A 103 1.82 3.27 8.84
N GLU A 104 2.79 4.05 8.39
CA GLU A 104 3.77 4.67 9.28
C GLU A 104 3.13 5.65 10.27
N LEU A 105 2.21 6.47 9.80
CA LEU A 105 1.45 7.39 10.64
C LEU A 105 0.55 6.65 11.64
N ALA A 106 -0.13 5.59 11.19
CA ALA A 106 -0.91 4.73 12.07
C ALA A 106 -0.04 4.04 13.13
N ALA A 107 1.17 3.59 12.74
CA ALA A 107 2.13 3.01 13.68
C ALA A 107 2.64 4.03 14.70
N LEU A 108 2.94 5.27 14.28
CA LEU A 108 3.32 6.35 15.20
C LEU A 108 2.20 6.65 16.20
N ALA A 109 0.96 6.68 15.75
CA ALA A 109 -0.21 6.85 16.61
C ALA A 109 -0.36 5.67 17.59
N ALA A 110 -0.29 4.43 17.10
CA ALA A 110 -0.43 3.22 17.89
C ALA A 110 0.71 3.06 18.91
N LEU A 111 1.92 3.53 18.61
CA LEU A 111 3.09 3.44 19.49
C LEU A 111 3.24 4.65 20.44
N GLY A 112 2.35 5.63 20.35
CA GLY A 112 2.28 6.73 21.31
C GLY A 112 3.25 7.90 21.06
N ASN A 113 3.90 7.97 19.89
CA ASN A 113 4.88 9.03 19.59
C ASN A 113 4.27 10.35 19.07
N ASP A 114 3.02 10.33 18.65
CA ASP A 114 2.16 11.48 18.32
C ASP A 114 0.74 10.97 18.04
N PRO A 115 -0.03 10.61 19.07
CA PRO A 115 -1.26 9.83 18.86
C PRO A 115 -2.36 10.60 18.13
N GLY A 116 -2.39 11.93 18.24
CA GLY A 116 -3.48 12.75 17.70
C GLY A 116 -3.29 13.11 16.23
N SER A 117 -2.22 13.79 15.89
CA SER A 117 -2.01 14.30 14.51
C SER A 117 -1.66 13.19 13.52
N ALA A 118 -0.88 12.20 13.96
CA ALA A 118 -0.54 11.05 13.12
C ALA A 118 -1.75 10.17 12.81
N ALA A 119 -2.62 9.90 13.80
CA ALA A 119 -3.87 9.18 13.58
C ALA A 119 -4.78 9.92 12.61
N ALA A 120 -5.02 11.21 12.81
CA ALA A 120 -5.86 12.04 11.96
C ALA A 120 -5.36 12.07 10.51
N ARG A 121 -4.04 12.20 10.31
CA ARG A 121 -3.45 12.22 8.98
C ARG A 121 -3.52 10.86 8.28
N SER A 122 -3.32 9.77 9.01
CA SER A 122 -3.52 8.42 8.48
C SER A 122 -4.97 8.20 8.05
N ALA A 123 -5.93 8.55 8.90
CA ALA A 123 -7.37 8.46 8.60
C ALA A 123 -7.75 9.31 7.38
N GLU A 124 -7.20 10.53 7.24
CA GLU A 124 -7.43 11.39 6.08
C GLU A 124 -6.99 10.73 4.77
N ILE A 125 -5.83 10.05 4.76
CA ILE A 125 -5.38 9.27 3.59
C ILE A 125 -6.39 8.15 3.28
N LEU A 126 -6.80 7.38 4.28
CA LEU A 126 -7.75 6.28 4.11
C LEU A 126 -9.09 6.76 3.58
N CYS A 127 -9.66 7.82 4.15
CA CYS A 127 -10.92 8.42 3.70
C CYS A 127 -10.82 8.97 2.28
N THR A 128 -9.73 9.67 1.94
CA THR A 128 -9.53 10.21 0.59
C THR A 128 -9.55 9.10 -0.47
N TYR A 129 -8.95 7.96 -0.19
CA TYR A 129 -9.05 6.80 -1.07
C TYR A 129 -10.46 6.20 -1.07
N GLY A 130 -11.12 6.10 0.08
CA GLY A 130 -12.51 5.67 0.17
C GLY A 130 -13.44 6.45 -0.74
N ASP A 131 -13.29 7.77 -0.75
CA ASP A 131 -14.10 8.68 -1.57
C ASP A 131 -13.80 8.56 -3.08
N ARG A 132 -12.55 8.24 -3.45
CA ARG A 132 -12.08 8.28 -4.85
C ARG A 132 -11.99 6.92 -5.52
N TYR A 133 -11.97 5.83 -4.77
CA TYR A 133 -11.62 4.50 -5.26
C TYR A 133 -12.44 4.06 -6.46
N PHE A 134 -13.75 4.24 -6.40
CA PHE A 134 -14.66 3.91 -7.51
C PHE A 134 -14.60 4.89 -8.68
N GLY A 135 -13.98 6.06 -8.51
CA GLY A 135 -13.69 6.99 -9.59
C GLY A 135 -12.57 6.52 -10.52
N TYR A 136 -11.68 5.66 -10.04
CA TYR A 136 -10.64 5.09 -10.89
C TYR A 136 -11.23 3.98 -11.78
N PRO A 137 -11.00 4.04 -13.11
CA PRO A 137 -11.61 3.09 -14.02
C PRO A 137 -10.96 1.70 -13.96
N ASN A 138 -11.76 0.64 -13.85
CA ASN A 138 -11.26 -0.74 -14.04
C ASN A 138 -11.09 -1.04 -15.54
N ARG A 139 -10.15 -0.36 -16.19
CA ARG A 139 -9.78 -0.53 -17.61
C ARG A 139 -8.31 -0.14 -17.81
N ASP A 140 -7.78 -0.34 -19.01
CA ASP A 140 -6.35 -0.13 -19.34
C ASP A 140 -5.42 -1.01 -18.49
N ASN A 141 -5.88 -2.21 -18.15
CA ASN A 141 -5.14 -3.18 -17.37
C ASN A 141 -4.20 -3.98 -18.27
N VAL A 142 -3.04 -4.31 -17.73
CA VAL A 142 -2.03 -5.17 -18.40
C VAL A 142 -2.05 -6.58 -17.80
N LEU A 143 -2.21 -6.68 -16.49
CA LEU A 143 -2.16 -7.92 -15.72
C LEU A 143 -3.31 -7.96 -14.71
N GLY A 144 -4.50 -8.33 -15.18
CA GLY A 144 -5.70 -8.47 -14.38
C GLY A 144 -6.38 -7.16 -13.96
N PRO A 145 -7.59 -7.25 -13.37
CA PRO A 145 -8.40 -6.11 -12.99
C PRO A 145 -7.75 -5.31 -11.87
N SER A 146 -7.89 -3.98 -11.94
CA SER A 146 -7.36 -3.05 -10.94
C SER A 146 -7.98 -1.67 -11.13
N ARG A 147 -8.18 -0.92 -10.04
CA ARG A 147 -8.65 0.48 -10.09
C ARG A 147 -7.49 1.46 -10.07
N LEU A 148 -6.56 1.31 -9.14
CA LEU A 148 -5.48 2.27 -8.97
C LEU A 148 -4.32 2.05 -9.95
N PHE A 149 -4.11 0.81 -10.38
CA PHE A 149 -2.93 0.40 -11.13
C PHE A 149 -3.29 -0.26 -12.45
N PHE A 150 -2.28 -0.70 -13.17
CA PHE A 150 -2.40 -1.47 -14.41
C PHE A 150 -2.40 -3.00 -14.17
N SER A 151 -2.32 -3.43 -12.92
CA SER A 151 -2.23 -4.85 -12.55
C SER A 151 -2.78 -5.15 -11.17
N THR A 152 -3.38 -6.34 -11.03
CA THR A 152 -3.96 -6.84 -9.79
C THR A 152 -2.94 -6.94 -8.66
N TYR A 153 -1.71 -7.43 -8.92
CA TYR A 153 -0.71 -7.58 -7.86
C TYR A 153 -0.25 -6.25 -7.25
N LEU A 154 -0.27 -5.14 -8.00
CA LEU A 154 0.02 -3.81 -7.44
C LEU A 154 -1.13 -3.31 -6.57
N GLU A 155 -2.38 -3.62 -6.95
CA GLU A 155 -3.55 -3.40 -6.09
C GLU A 155 -3.40 -4.18 -4.78
N SER A 156 -2.93 -5.44 -4.88
CA SER A 156 -2.67 -6.30 -3.73
C SER A 156 -1.60 -5.75 -2.79
N ILE A 157 -0.49 -5.26 -3.31
CA ILE A 157 0.57 -4.61 -2.51
C ILE A 157 0.03 -3.35 -1.82
N TRP A 158 -0.77 -2.57 -2.53
CA TRP A 158 -1.33 -1.32 -2.02
C TRP A 158 -2.35 -1.58 -0.90
N ILE A 159 -3.30 -2.51 -1.11
CA ILE A 159 -4.37 -2.80 -0.14
C ILE A 159 -3.81 -3.37 1.18
N LEU A 160 -2.69 -4.11 1.14
CA LEU A 160 -2.02 -4.59 2.34
C LEU A 160 -1.59 -3.45 3.26
N ASN A 161 -1.00 -2.39 2.70
CA ASN A 161 -0.63 -1.20 3.46
C ASN A 161 -1.88 -0.42 3.92
N TYR A 162 -2.87 -0.28 3.06
CA TYR A 162 -4.12 0.41 3.37
C TYR A 162 -4.85 -0.24 4.56
N LEU A 163 -5.03 -1.57 4.53
CA LEU A 163 -5.63 -2.34 5.63
C LEU A 163 -4.72 -2.38 6.86
N GLY A 164 -3.40 -2.43 6.67
CA GLY A 164 -2.44 -2.37 7.76
C GLY A 164 -2.56 -1.07 8.57
N ALA A 165 -2.74 0.06 7.88
CA ALA A 165 -3.00 1.35 8.53
C ALA A 165 -4.32 1.34 9.32
N ALA A 166 -5.40 0.87 8.69
CA ALA A 166 -6.72 0.78 9.33
C ALA A 166 -6.71 -0.14 10.57
N ALA A 167 -6.03 -1.28 10.49
CA ALA A 167 -5.89 -2.21 11.60
C ALA A 167 -5.13 -1.59 12.78
N LEU A 168 -4.04 -0.87 12.51
CA LEU A 168 -3.28 -0.17 13.54
C LEU A 168 -4.10 0.95 14.20
N LEU A 169 -4.85 1.73 13.42
CA LEU A 169 -5.76 2.74 13.96
C LEU A 169 -6.86 2.12 14.82
N ARG A 170 -7.42 0.98 14.41
CA ARG A 170 -8.43 0.24 15.17
C ARG A 170 -7.89 -0.21 16.53
N GLU A 171 -6.74 -0.86 16.55
CA GLU A 171 -6.10 -1.33 17.80
C GLU A 171 -5.62 -0.18 18.69
N ALA A 172 -5.35 0.99 18.12
CA ALA A 172 -5.04 2.22 18.88
C ALA A 172 -6.29 2.93 19.41
N GLY A 173 -7.51 2.49 19.07
CA GLY A 173 -8.76 3.15 19.41
C GLY A 173 -8.98 4.48 18.67
N ALA A 174 -8.32 4.66 17.51
CA ALA A 174 -8.33 5.89 16.73
C ALA A 174 -9.05 5.75 15.35
N LEU A 175 -9.65 4.59 15.07
CA LEU A 175 -10.42 4.35 13.87
C LEU A 175 -11.88 4.77 14.12
N ASP A 176 -12.32 5.87 13.52
CA ASP A 176 -13.72 6.29 13.59
C ASP A 176 -14.61 5.54 12.59
N ASP A 177 -15.93 5.66 12.78
CA ASP A 177 -16.93 4.98 11.93
C ASP A 177 -16.87 5.42 10.46
N ALA A 178 -16.52 6.66 10.18
CA ALA A 178 -16.45 7.16 8.80
C ALA A 178 -15.25 6.51 8.08
N THR A 179 -14.10 6.51 8.72
CA THR A 179 -12.88 5.85 8.20
C THR A 179 -13.08 4.35 8.09
N ALA A 180 -13.73 3.70 9.06
CA ALA A 180 -14.05 2.27 9.02
C ALA A 180 -14.93 1.91 7.81
N ARG A 181 -15.97 2.71 7.53
CA ARG A 181 -16.83 2.52 6.34
C ARG A 181 -16.08 2.71 5.04
N ALA A 182 -15.22 3.74 4.95
CA ALA A 182 -14.38 3.97 3.77
C ALA A 182 -13.47 2.77 3.49
N VAL A 183 -12.81 2.26 4.52
CA VAL A 183 -11.95 1.07 4.42
C VAL A 183 -12.73 -0.18 4.03
N HIS A 184 -13.91 -0.39 4.63
CA HIS A 184 -14.78 -1.53 4.30
C HIS A 184 -15.15 -1.54 2.81
N THR A 185 -15.59 -0.41 2.28
CA THR A 185 -16.02 -0.26 0.88
C THR A 185 -14.86 -0.52 -0.10
N VAL A 186 -13.66 -0.02 0.20
CA VAL A 186 -12.46 -0.25 -0.62
C VAL A 186 -12.02 -1.72 -0.55
N ALA A 187 -12.04 -2.32 0.63
CA ALA A 187 -11.64 -3.71 0.84
C ALA A 187 -12.57 -4.70 0.12
N ASP A 188 -13.88 -4.44 0.12
CA ASP A 188 -14.88 -5.26 -0.57
C ASP A 188 -14.63 -5.29 -2.08
N GLU A 189 -14.46 -4.13 -2.71
CA GLU A 189 -14.14 -4.06 -4.14
C GLU A 189 -12.77 -4.66 -4.46
N ALA A 190 -11.76 -4.43 -3.61
CA ALA A 190 -10.45 -5.03 -3.80
C ALA A 190 -10.49 -6.58 -3.71
N ALA A 191 -11.33 -7.14 -2.82
CA ALA A 191 -11.54 -8.58 -2.74
C ALA A 191 -12.11 -9.16 -4.05
N ASN A 192 -13.08 -8.46 -4.64
CA ASN A 192 -13.67 -8.85 -5.93
C ASN A 192 -12.62 -8.81 -7.04
N LEU A 193 -11.91 -7.69 -7.21
CA LEU A 193 -10.90 -7.52 -8.26
C LEU A 193 -9.76 -8.55 -8.14
N ILE A 194 -9.23 -8.74 -6.93
CA ILE A 194 -8.11 -9.66 -6.70
C ILE A 194 -8.59 -11.11 -6.81
N GLY A 195 -9.80 -11.41 -6.30
CA GLY A 195 -10.35 -12.76 -6.34
C GLY A 195 -10.78 -13.25 -7.70
N GLU A 196 -11.01 -12.35 -8.68
CA GLU A 196 -11.37 -12.69 -10.06
C GLU A 196 -10.17 -13.09 -10.94
N TYR A 197 -8.94 -12.82 -10.49
CA TYR A 197 -7.76 -13.00 -11.33
C TYR A 197 -6.71 -13.90 -10.68
N ASP A 198 -6.41 -15.01 -11.34
CA ASP A 198 -5.39 -15.97 -10.93
C ASP A 198 -4.13 -15.82 -11.81
N GLU A 199 -3.01 -15.51 -11.16
CA GLU A 199 -1.69 -15.36 -11.81
C GLU A 199 -0.86 -16.66 -11.78
N GLY A 200 -1.50 -17.78 -11.46
CA GLY A 200 -0.85 -19.10 -11.40
C GLY A 200 0.21 -19.17 -10.30
N PHE A 201 1.24 -20.00 -10.55
CA PHE A 201 2.38 -20.11 -9.63
C PHE A 201 3.39 -19.00 -9.89
N SER A 202 3.16 -17.84 -9.32
CA SER A 202 4.01 -16.66 -9.47
C SER A 202 4.14 -15.86 -8.17
N ASN A 203 5.20 -15.04 -8.07
CA ASN A 203 5.36 -14.13 -6.93
C ASN A 203 4.18 -13.13 -6.86
N ARG A 204 3.57 -12.79 -7.99
CA ARG A 204 2.40 -11.91 -8.06
C ARG A 204 1.18 -12.55 -7.40
N GLN A 205 0.96 -13.87 -7.64
CA GLN A 205 -0.12 -14.60 -6.96
C GLN A 205 0.11 -14.67 -5.45
N THR A 206 1.36 -14.73 -5.01
CA THR A 206 1.66 -14.67 -3.56
C THR A 206 1.20 -13.34 -2.95
N TRP A 207 1.38 -12.21 -3.66
CA TRP A 207 0.84 -10.92 -3.22
C TRP A 207 -0.69 -10.90 -3.22
N ASN A 208 -1.33 -11.49 -4.24
CA ASN A 208 -2.79 -11.61 -4.31
C ASN A 208 -3.33 -12.43 -3.13
N ASN A 209 -2.72 -13.56 -2.84
CA ASN A 209 -3.10 -14.39 -1.69
C ASN A 209 -2.91 -13.66 -0.35
N ALA A 210 -1.81 -12.95 -0.18
CA ALA A 210 -1.57 -12.15 1.02
C ALA A 210 -2.63 -11.06 1.21
N ALA A 211 -3.00 -10.37 0.13
CA ALA A 211 -4.05 -9.35 0.15
C ALA A 211 -5.42 -9.94 0.51
N LEU A 212 -5.80 -11.07 -0.12
CA LEU A 212 -7.05 -11.76 0.21
C LEU A 212 -7.07 -12.23 1.67
N CYS A 213 -5.95 -12.73 2.22
CA CYS A 213 -5.86 -13.04 3.65
C CYS A 213 -6.05 -11.81 4.54
N ALA A 214 -5.45 -10.66 4.19
CA ALA A 214 -5.62 -9.44 4.96
C ALA A 214 -7.08 -8.92 4.92
N ILE A 215 -7.72 -9.01 3.75
CA ILE A 215 -9.13 -8.66 3.57
C ILE A 215 -10.03 -9.62 4.35
N ALA A 216 -9.76 -10.93 4.29
CA ALA A 216 -10.48 -11.95 5.05
C ALA A 216 -10.42 -11.69 6.56
N VAL A 217 -9.25 -11.30 7.07
CA VAL A 217 -9.10 -10.90 8.49
C VAL A 217 -9.87 -9.62 8.81
N TRP A 218 -9.94 -8.67 7.90
CA TRP A 218 -10.71 -7.44 8.08
C TRP A 218 -12.22 -7.71 8.20
N PHE A 219 -12.74 -8.62 7.37
CA PHE A 219 -14.16 -9.00 7.33
C PHE A 219 -14.53 -10.16 8.25
N GLU A 220 -13.56 -10.81 8.90
CA GLU A 220 -13.76 -12.08 9.65
C GLU A 220 -14.32 -13.20 8.75
N ASP A 221 -13.91 -13.21 7.46
CA ASP A 221 -14.37 -14.14 6.43
C ASP A 221 -13.43 -15.36 6.33
N GLU A 222 -13.84 -16.46 6.96
CA GLU A 222 -13.08 -17.71 6.96
C GLU A 222 -13.03 -18.38 5.57
N ASP A 223 -14.04 -18.20 4.73
CA ASP A 223 -14.08 -18.82 3.41
C ASP A 223 -13.11 -18.12 2.47
N LEU A 224 -13.04 -16.79 2.51
CA LEU A 224 -12.03 -16.03 1.78
C LEU A 224 -10.62 -16.38 2.25
N ALA A 225 -10.39 -16.51 3.57
CA ALA A 225 -9.11 -16.93 4.11
C ALA A 225 -8.72 -18.33 3.63
N ARG A 226 -9.66 -19.27 3.68
CA ARG A 226 -9.46 -20.65 3.21
C ARG A 226 -9.12 -20.68 1.72
N ARG A 227 -9.81 -19.89 0.91
CA ARG A 227 -9.52 -19.76 -0.53
C ARG A 227 -8.10 -19.26 -0.77
N ALA A 228 -7.68 -18.18 -0.12
CA ALA A 228 -6.35 -17.61 -0.29
C ALA A 228 -5.21 -18.57 0.14
N ILE A 229 -5.48 -19.42 1.13
CA ILE A 229 -4.48 -20.33 1.72
C ILE A 229 -4.47 -21.69 1.00
N GLN A 230 -5.64 -22.27 0.71
CA GLN A 230 -5.79 -23.70 0.36
C GLN A 230 -6.25 -23.95 -1.08
N SER A 231 -6.52 -22.91 -1.90
CA SER A 231 -6.86 -23.13 -3.33
C SER A 231 -5.68 -23.75 -4.09
N GLU A 232 -5.93 -24.13 -5.35
CA GLU A 232 -4.91 -24.72 -6.24
C GLU A 232 -3.69 -23.82 -6.43
N THR A 233 -3.87 -22.49 -6.38
CA THR A 233 -2.83 -21.46 -6.44
C THR A 233 -2.68 -20.69 -5.10
N GLY A 234 -3.21 -21.25 -4.02
CA GLY A 234 -3.13 -20.69 -2.67
C GLY A 234 -1.73 -20.79 -2.05
N LEU A 235 -1.55 -20.17 -0.89
CA LEU A 235 -0.26 -20.10 -0.20
C LEU A 235 0.36 -21.50 0.03
N VAL A 236 -0.44 -22.48 0.45
CA VAL A 236 0.05 -23.86 0.71
C VAL A 236 0.57 -24.51 -0.57
N ALA A 237 -0.08 -24.27 -1.70
CA ALA A 237 0.38 -24.77 -3.00
C ALA A 237 1.70 -24.10 -3.43
N HIS A 238 1.85 -22.81 -3.18
CA HIS A 238 3.10 -22.07 -3.46
C HIS A 238 4.28 -22.58 -2.64
N LEU A 239 4.07 -23.03 -1.39
CA LEU A 239 5.15 -23.59 -0.59
C LEU A 239 5.79 -24.84 -1.22
N ARG A 240 5.06 -25.57 -2.07
CA ARG A 240 5.59 -26.72 -2.82
C ARG A 240 6.57 -26.34 -3.93
N GLY A 241 6.63 -25.06 -4.29
CA GLY A 241 7.59 -24.53 -5.26
C GLY A 241 8.99 -24.31 -4.71
N TYR A 242 9.19 -24.46 -3.38
CA TYR A 242 10.52 -24.39 -2.80
C TYR A 242 11.29 -25.67 -3.09
N ARG A 243 12.55 -25.51 -3.51
CA ARG A 243 13.50 -26.58 -3.75
C ARG A 243 14.19 -26.96 -2.44
N ASP A 244 14.89 -28.11 -2.44
CA ASP A 244 15.64 -28.59 -1.27
C ASP A 244 16.76 -27.62 -0.84
N ASP A 245 17.26 -26.79 -1.77
CA ASP A 245 18.25 -25.73 -1.51
C ASP A 245 17.63 -24.43 -0.93
N GLY A 246 16.31 -24.40 -0.70
CA GLY A 246 15.58 -23.26 -0.18
C GLY A 246 15.26 -22.17 -1.22
N LEU A 247 15.62 -22.38 -2.49
CA LEU A 247 15.27 -21.46 -3.58
C LEU A 247 13.86 -21.77 -4.11
N TRP A 248 13.16 -20.71 -4.45
CA TRP A 248 11.87 -20.82 -5.13
C TRP A 248 12.08 -20.77 -6.65
N TYR A 249 11.16 -21.36 -7.42
CA TYR A 249 11.34 -21.58 -8.86
C TYR A 249 11.25 -20.29 -9.72
N GLU A 250 10.84 -19.17 -9.15
CA GLU A 250 10.69 -17.90 -9.87
C GLU A 250 11.83 -16.89 -9.61
#